data_75aecacd686d48fe29d726c88d5b5793
#
_entry.id   75aecacd686d48fe29d726c88d5b5793
#
_cell.length_a   1.000
_cell.length_b   1.000
_cell.length_c   1.000
_cell.angle_alpha   90.00
_cell.angle_beta   90.00
_cell.angle_gamma   90.00
#
_symmetry.space_group_name_H-M   'P 1'
#
loop_
_entity.id
_entity.type
_entity.pdbx_description
1 polymer ?
#
loop_
_entity_poly.entity_id
_entity_poly.type
_entity_poly.pdbx_seq_one_letter_code
_entity_poly.pdbx_strand_id
1 'polypeptide(L)'
;MTNINLDRKLRRKRRVSANIKGTSDRPRISIFRSSKYIYAQAIDDTTKKTLLSFSNTDLKKEKDFKKGKKSEDSKKIGIGLAKKLMEKKILSGVFDRGAYTYNGRVKALAEGLREAGLKI
;
A
#
# COMPACT_ATOMS: atom_id res chain seq x y z
N MET A 1 12.52 28.63 -7.39
CA MET A 1 11.97 27.96 -8.59
C MET A 1 11.06 26.82 -8.19
N THR A 2 9.89 26.76 -8.77
CA THR A 2 8.95 25.67 -8.52
C THR A 2 9.38 24.45 -9.33
N ASN A 3 9.41 23.28 -8.71
CA ASN A 3 9.70 22.03 -9.42
C ASN A 3 8.40 21.58 -10.14
N ILE A 4 8.34 21.78 -11.46
CA ILE A 4 7.16 21.45 -12.27
C ILE A 4 6.79 19.96 -12.17
N ASN A 5 7.79 19.07 -12.12
CA ASN A 5 7.54 17.62 -12.01
C ASN A 5 6.89 17.25 -10.68
N LEU A 6 7.34 17.91 -9.59
CA LEU A 6 6.75 17.71 -8.27
C LEU A 6 5.29 18.20 -8.24
N ASP A 7 5.03 19.38 -8.85
CA ASP A 7 3.67 19.92 -8.93
C ASP A 7 2.73 19.00 -9.70
N ARG A 8 3.18 18.45 -10.83
CA ARG A 8 2.41 17.47 -11.63
C ARG A 8 2.14 16.21 -10.83
N LYS A 9 3.13 15.71 -10.09
CA LYS A 9 2.99 14.53 -9.25
C LYS A 9 1.96 14.75 -8.15
N LEU A 10 2.01 15.90 -7.49
CA LEU A 10 1.05 16.25 -6.44
C LEU A 10 -0.37 16.38 -6.98
N ARG A 11 -0.55 16.99 -8.16
CA ARG A 11 -1.85 17.12 -8.81
C ARG A 11 -2.42 15.74 -9.15
N ARG A 12 -1.59 14.85 -9.67
CA ARG A 12 -1.98 13.48 -10.00
C ARG A 12 -2.42 12.73 -8.74
N LYS A 13 -1.65 12.84 -7.66
CA LYS A 13 -1.98 12.23 -6.38
C LYS A 13 -3.33 12.72 -5.87
N ARG A 14 -3.56 14.04 -5.87
CA ARG A 14 -4.82 14.63 -5.43
C ARG A 14 -6.00 14.15 -6.27
N ARG A 15 -5.83 14.06 -7.59
CA ARG A 15 -6.87 13.60 -8.51
C ARG A 15 -7.26 12.16 -8.25
N VAL A 16 -6.26 11.29 -8.08
CA VAL A 16 -6.49 9.85 -7.82
C VAL A 16 -7.14 9.65 -6.46
N SER A 17 -6.69 10.39 -5.44
CA SER A 17 -7.11 10.19 -4.04
C SER A 17 -8.37 10.99 -3.66
N ALA A 18 -8.87 11.88 -4.53
CA ALA A 18 -9.95 12.81 -4.21
C ALA A 18 -11.24 12.12 -3.73
N ASN A 19 -11.57 10.95 -4.28
CA ASN A 19 -12.78 10.20 -3.96
C ASN A 19 -12.52 8.99 -3.08
N ILE A 20 -11.28 8.86 -2.57
CA ILE A 20 -10.88 7.70 -1.75
C ILE A 20 -10.83 8.13 -0.30
N LYS A 21 -11.65 7.49 0.53
CA LYS A 21 -11.67 7.74 1.97
C LYS A 21 -11.68 6.41 2.71
N GLY A 22 -10.72 6.24 3.62
CA GLY A 22 -10.63 5.07 4.47
C GLY A 22 -11.39 5.22 5.78
N THR A 23 -11.91 4.12 6.28
CA THR A 23 -12.58 4.04 7.58
C THR A 23 -11.92 2.93 8.40
N SER A 24 -12.33 2.75 9.67
CA SER A 24 -11.78 1.68 10.50
C SER A 24 -12.12 0.29 9.97
N ASP A 25 -13.27 0.12 9.32
CA ASP A 25 -13.70 -1.16 8.75
C ASP A 25 -13.19 -1.39 7.35
N ARG A 26 -12.91 -0.31 6.63
CA ARG A 26 -12.42 -0.35 5.26
C ARG A 26 -11.36 0.73 5.08
N PRO A 27 -10.14 0.50 5.63
CA PRO A 27 -9.10 1.51 5.59
C PRO A 27 -8.58 1.78 4.17
N ARG A 28 -8.03 2.96 3.99
CA ARG A 28 -7.37 3.34 2.75
C ARG A 28 -5.96 2.74 2.76
N ILE A 29 -5.67 1.90 1.78
CA ILE A 29 -4.35 1.30 1.62
C ILE A 29 -3.51 2.23 0.74
N SER A 30 -2.65 3.01 1.38
CA SER A 30 -1.76 3.96 0.71
C SER A 30 -0.39 3.35 0.52
N ILE A 31 0.20 3.58 -0.65
CA ILE A 31 1.51 3.05 -1.01
C ILE A 31 2.52 4.18 -1.11
N PHE A 32 3.71 3.94 -0.59
CA PHE A 32 4.88 4.77 -0.83
C PHE A 32 5.99 3.91 -1.44
N ARG A 33 6.59 4.41 -2.50
CA ARG A 33 7.66 3.72 -3.22
C ARG A 33 8.83 4.65 -3.48
N SER A 34 10.03 4.19 -3.15
CA SER A 34 11.29 4.80 -3.57
C SER A 34 12.09 3.78 -4.40
N SER A 35 13.31 4.11 -4.81
CA SER A 35 14.15 3.18 -5.57
C SER A 35 14.47 1.90 -4.80
N LYS A 36 14.61 2.00 -3.47
CA LYS A 36 15.01 0.88 -2.59
C LYS A 36 13.91 0.33 -1.71
N TYR A 37 12.88 1.13 -1.44
CA TYR A 37 11.84 0.78 -0.47
C TYR A 37 10.46 0.85 -1.08
N ILE A 38 9.61 -0.03 -0.60
CA ILE A 38 8.18 0.10 -0.79
C ILE A 38 7.52 -0.22 0.55
N TYR A 39 6.52 0.56 0.93
CA TYR A 39 5.70 0.23 2.08
C TYR A 39 4.24 0.60 1.81
N ALA A 40 3.36 -0.08 2.52
CA ALA A 40 1.94 0.16 2.45
C ALA A 40 1.40 0.46 3.84
N GLN A 41 0.47 1.39 3.93
CA GLN A 41 -0.18 1.79 5.16
C GLN A 41 -1.69 1.63 5.03
N ALA A 42 -2.32 1.11 6.07
CA ALA A 42 -3.77 1.09 6.19
C ALA A 42 -4.19 2.27 7.06
N ILE A 43 -4.89 3.23 6.47
CA ILE A 43 -5.20 4.52 7.10
C ILE A 43 -6.70 4.66 7.31
N ASP A 44 -7.08 5.07 8.53
CA ASP A 44 -8.44 5.52 8.84
C ASP A 44 -8.48 7.04 8.71
N ASP A 45 -9.10 7.53 7.65
CA ASP A 45 -9.19 8.97 7.38
C ASP A 45 -10.16 9.69 8.31
N THR A 46 -11.07 8.96 8.95
CA THR A 46 -12.03 9.57 9.89
C THR A 46 -11.34 10.02 11.18
N THR A 47 -10.38 9.24 11.66
CA THR A 47 -9.58 9.56 12.85
C THR A 47 -8.19 10.06 12.51
N LYS A 48 -7.82 10.06 11.22
CA LYS A 48 -6.50 10.43 10.71
C LYS A 48 -5.37 9.61 11.32
N LYS A 49 -5.62 8.31 11.52
CA LYS A 49 -4.65 7.39 12.12
C LYS A 49 -4.25 6.30 11.14
N THR A 50 -2.95 5.94 11.16
CA THR A 50 -2.46 4.75 10.48
C THR A 50 -2.72 3.56 11.38
N LEU A 51 -3.55 2.63 10.92
CA LEU A 51 -3.91 1.44 11.69
C LEU A 51 -2.78 0.41 11.69
N LEU A 52 -2.21 0.16 10.51
CA LEU A 52 -1.12 -0.80 10.32
C LEU A 52 -0.25 -0.33 9.15
N SER A 53 1.00 -0.80 9.15
CA SER A 53 1.91 -0.63 8.03
C SER A 53 2.74 -1.89 7.82
N PHE A 54 3.22 -2.09 6.61
CA PHE A 54 4.12 -3.18 6.27
C PHE A 54 5.11 -2.71 5.19
N SER A 55 6.37 -3.05 5.38
CA SER A 55 7.45 -2.57 4.50
C SER A 55 8.45 -3.67 4.17
N ASN A 56 9.42 -3.35 3.34
CA ASN A 56 10.56 -4.24 3.06
C ASN A 56 11.28 -4.68 4.33
N THR A 57 11.41 -3.78 5.31
CA THR A 57 12.06 -4.07 6.58
C THR A 57 11.32 -5.15 7.34
N ASP A 58 9.99 -5.06 7.37
CA ASP A 58 9.14 -6.07 8.02
C ASP A 58 9.24 -7.42 7.31
N LEU A 59 9.29 -7.39 5.97
CA LEU A 59 9.42 -8.60 5.17
C LEU A 59 10.74 -9.34 5.47
N LYS A 60 11.84 -8.60 5.60
CA LYS A 60 13.16 -9.17 5.89
C LYS A 60 13.23 -9.86 7.25
N LYS A 61 12.33 -9.58 8.17
CA LYS A 61 12.27 -10.19 9.49
C LYS A 61 11.55 -11.54 9.49
N GLU A 62 10.90 -11.91 8.40
CA GLU A 62 10.24 -13.21 8.29
C GLU A 62 11.27 -14.34 8.15
N LYS A 63 11.01 -15.48 8.82
CA LYS A 63 11.94 -16.62 8.85
C LYS A 63 12.27 -17.18 7.46
N ASP A 64 11.28 -17.21 6.59
CA ASP A 64 11.40 -17.83 5.27
C ASP A 64 11.68 -16.83 4.17
N PHE A 65 12.13 -15.62 4.55
CA PHE A 65 12.38 -14.58 3.57
C PHE A 65 13.54 -14.94 2.64
N LYS A 66 13.27 -14.91 1.34
CA LYS A 66 14.27 -14.99 0.28
C LYS A 66 14.11 -13.76 -0.60
N LYS A 67 15.20 -13.02 -0.82
CA LYS A 67 15.15 -11.82 -1.66
C LYS A 67 14.83 -12.23 -3.09
N GLY A 68 13.73 -11.73 -3.62
CA GLY A 68 13.31 -11.93 -5.00
C GLY A 68 13.39 -10.63 -5.80
N LYS A 69 12.74 -10.63 -6.95
CA LYS A 69 12.57 -9.42 -7.76
C LYS A 69 11.74 -8.40 -7.00
N LYS A 70 11.89 -7.12 -7.35
CA LYS A 70 11.15 -6.04 -6.67
C LYS A 70 9.63 -6.25 -6.70
N SER A 71 9.09 -6.76 -7.82
CA SER A 71 7.65 -7.05 -7.93
C SER A 71 7.23 -8.21 -7.04
N GLU A 72 8.05 -9.24 -6.92
CA GLU A 72 7.78 -10.39 -6.04
C GLU A 72 7.78 -9.96 -4.57
N ASP A 73 8.75 -9.14 -4.17
CA ASP A 73 8.82 -8.60 -2.82
C ASP A 73 7.63 -7.71 -2.51
N SER A 74 7.18 -6.90 -3.48
CA SER A 74 5.99 -6.05 -3.33
C SER A 74 4.73 -6.89 -3.12
N LYS A 75 4.59 -8.01 -3.83
CA LYS A 75 3.49 -8.95 -3.64
C LYS A 75 3.49 -9.53 -2.23
N LYS A 76 4.68 -9.92 -1.73
CA LYS A 76 4.84 -10.44 -0.37
C LYS A 76 4.48 -9.38 0.68
N ILE A 77 4.81 -8.11 0.43
CA ILE A 77 4.42 -7.00 1.31
C ILE A 77 2.90 -6.85 1.36
N GLY A 78 2.23 -6.95 0.22
CA GLY A 78 0.77 -6.93 0.14
C GLY A 78 0.15 -8.08 0.94
N ILE A 79 0.68 -9.30 0.77
CA ILE A 79 0.23 -10.47 1.52
C ILE A 79 0.42 -10.26 3.02
N GLY A 80 1.59 -9.76 3.44
CA GLY A 80 1.90 -9.50 4.84
C GLY A 80 0.97 -8.49 5.48
N LEU A 81 0.70 -7.38 4.79
CA LEU A 81 -0.22 -6.36 5.27
C LEU A 81 -1.64 -6.90 5.38
N ALA A 82 -2.10 -7.64 4.37
CA ALA A 82 -3.44 -8.22 4.38
C ALA A 82 -3.62 -9.19 5.56
N LYS A 83 -2.63 -10.04 5.81
CA LYS A 83 -2.68 -10.97 6.95
C LYS A 83 -2.78 -10.24 8.27
N LYS A 84 -2.01 -9.16 8.47
CA LYS A 84 -2.08 -8.34 9.68
C LYS A 84 -3.44 -7.67 9.85
N LEU A 85 -4.02 -7.16 8.77
CA LEU A 85 -5.35 -6.56 8.80
C LEU A 85 -6.41 -7.61 9.16
N MET A 86 -6.32 -8.79 8.58
CA MET A 86 -7.28 -9.87 8.84
C MET A 86 -7.19 -10.37 10.28
N GLU A 87 -6.01 -10.37 10.89
CA GLU A 87 -5.84 -10.66 12.32
C GLU A 87 -6.62 -9.68 13.19
N LYS A 88 -6.78 -8.44 12.75
CA LYS A 88 -7.58 -7.41 13.40
C LYS A 88 -9.04 -7.41 12.95
N LYS A 89 -9.46 -8.44 12.21
CA LYS A 89 -10.82 -8.60 11.67
C LYS A 89 -11.21 -7.51 10.66
N ILE A 90 -10.23 -6.92 10.00
CA ILE A 90 -10.43 -5.98 8.90
C ILE A 90 -10.31 -6.77 7.61
N LEU A 91 -11.44 -6.95 6.90
CA LEU A 91 -11.53 -7.85 5.75
C LEU A 91 -11.56 -7.13 4.40
N SER A 92 -11.65 -5.81 4.41
CA SER A 92 -11.70 -5.03 3.18
C SER A 92 -10.91 -3.74 3.31
N GLY A 93 -10.54 -3.17 2.18
CA GLY A 93 -9.84 -1.91 2.12
C GLY A 93 -10.07 -1.21 0.79
N VAL A 94 -9.70 0.05 0.70
CA VAL A 94 -9.73 0.84 -0.53
C VAL A 94 -8.29 1.09 -0.97
N PHE A 95 -7.94 0.60 -2.15
CA PHE A 95 -6.58 0.74 -2.66
C PHE A 95 -6.36 2.13 -3.25
N ASP A 96 -5.39 2.87 -2.71
CA ASP A 96 -4.99 4.18 -3.19
C ASP A 96 -3.57 4.10 -3.76
N ARG A 97 -3.47 4.08 -5.09
CA ARG A 97 -2.18 4.07 -5.77
C ARG A 97 -1.45 5.41 -5.72
N GLY A 98 -2.12 6.48 -5.29
CA GLY A 98 -1.55 7.82 -5.23
C GLY A 98 -1.11 8.32 -6.61
N ALA A 99 0.14 8.82 -6.69
CA ALA A 99 0.70 9.34 -7.94
C ALA A 99 1.34 8.26 -8.82
N TYR A 100 1.38 7.02 -8.36
CA TYR A 100 2.01 5.91 -9.10
C TYR A 100 1.04 5.32 -10.12
N THR A 101 1.58 4.82 -11.24
CA THR A 101 0.78 4.08 -12.20
C THR A 101 0.45 2.69 -11.65
N TYR A 102 -0.73 2.17 -12.00
CA TYR A 102 -1.14 0.81 -11.59
C TYR A 102 -0.46 -0.23 -12.46
N ASN A 103 0.81 -0.46 -12.17
CA ASN A 103 1.66 -1.33 -12.95
C ASN A 103 2.87 -1.74 -12.09
N GLY A 104 3.58 -2.80 -12.48
CA GLY A 104 4.80 -3.23 -11.82
C GLY A 104 4.63 -3.52 -10.33
N ARG A 105 5.44 -2.86 -9.49
CA ARG A 105 5.44 -3.07 -8.04
C ARG A 105 4.10 -2.70 -7.38
N VAL A 106 3.45 -1.65 -7.86
CA VAL A 106 2.15 -1.21 -7.32
C VAL A 106 1.08 -2.25 -7.59
N LYS A 107 1.02 -2.75 -8.82
CA LYS A 107 0.10 -3.82 -9.20
C LYS A 107 0.38 -5.10 -8.41
N ALA A 108 1.65 -5.47 -8.28
CA ALA A 108 2.05 -6.67 -7.54
C ALA A 108 1.61 -6.61 -6.07
N LEU A 109 1.75 -5.44 -5.43
CA LEU A 109 1.30 -5.25 -4.06
C LEU A 109 -0.22 -5.41 -3.94
N ALA A 110 -0.99 -4.82 -4.86
CA ALA A 110 -2.44 -4.98 -4.89
C ALA A 110 -2.86 -6.44 -5.09
N GLU A 111 -2.18 -7.15 -5.97
CA GLU A 111 -2.42 -8.58 -6.19
C GLU A 111 -2.13 -9.39 -4.92
N GLY A 112 -1.08 -9.04 -4.19
CA GLY A 112 -0.74 -9.67 -2.92
C GLY A 112 -1.84 -9.47 -1.87
N LEU A 113 -2.40 -8.28 -1.77
CA LEU A 113 -3.52 -7.99 -0.87
C LEU A 113 -4.72 -8.89 -1.20
N ARG A 114 -5.06 -9.01 -2.48
CA ARG A 114 -6.18 -9.84 -2.93
C ARG A 114 -5.93 -11.33 -2.74
N GLU A 115 -4.71 -11.77 -3.02
CA GLU A 115 -4.32 -13.19 -2.87
C GLU A 115 -4.45 -13.67 -1.43
N ALA A 116 -4.13 -12.81 -0.47
CA ALA A 116 -4.27 -13.13 0.96
C ALA A 116 -5.73 -13.10 1.45
N GLY A 117 -6.66 -12.64 0.61
CA GLY A 117 -8.09 -12.64 0.93
C GLY A 117 -8.69 -11.29 1.28
N LEU A 118 -7.91 -10.22 1.25
CA LEU A 118 -8.42 -8.87 1.51
C LEU A 118 -9.21 -8.38 0.29
N LYS A 119 -10.40 -7.86 0.54
CA LYS A 119 -11.23 -7.27 -0.52
C LYS A 119 -10.84 -5.82 -0.75
N ILE A 120 -10.31 -5.54 -1.92
CA ILE A 120 -9.98 -4.18 -2.32
C ILE A 120 -10.59 -3.83 -3.66
#